data_0bcec1b3da47774ce7054f5faaa49d24
#
_entry.id   0bcec1b3da47774ce7054f5faaa49d24
#
_cell.length_a   1.000
_cell.length_b   1.000
_cell.length_c   1.000
_cell.angle_alpha   90.00
_cell.angle_beta   90.00
_cell.angle_gamma   90.00
#
_symmetry.space_group_name_H-M   'P 1'
#
loop_
_entity.id
_entity.type
_entity.pdbx_description
1 polymer ?
#
loop_
_entity_poly.entity_id
_entity_poly.type
_entity_poly.pdbx_seq_one_letter_code
_entity_poly.pdbx_strand_id
1 'polypeptide(L)'
;MTIVDTSIDKPDEGLSKTLRDEMKIELNKNNKVILFIGRRGFSNTVICSECKTIVKCPKCDSNITYHKNVERLICHHCGFSQSFDSVKPCCENPCLVPLGIGTQRIENKVKNLFPDKNVLRVDSDNISSKSDLQDFI
;
A
#
# COMPACT_ATOMS: atom_id res chain seq x y z
N MET A 1 1.49 14.56 -20.56
CA MET A 1 1.04 13.45 -19.66
C MET A 1 1.57 12.16 -20.25
N THR A 2 2.34 11.40 -19.49
CA THR A 2 2.87 10.10 -19.92
C THR A 2 2.06 8.99 -19.26
N ILE A 3 1.58 8.03 -20.06
CA ILE A 3 0.89 6.84 -19.57
C ILE A 3 1.89 5.68 -19.66
N VAL A 4 2.05 4.95 -18.58
CA VAL A 4 2.98 3.82 -18.49
C VAL A 4 2.17 2.52 -18.44
N ASP A 5 2.45 1.62 -19.37
CA ASP A 5 1.90 0.27 -19.34
C ASP A 5 2.66 -0.57 -18.31
N THR A 6 2.01 -0.87 -17.20
CA THR A 6 2.60 -1.64 -16.10
C THR A 6 2.74 -3.14 -16.38
N SER A 7 2.21 -3.64 -17.49
CA SER A 7 2.47 -5.01 -17.95
C SER A 7 3.87 -5.14 -18.55
N ILE A 8 4.37 -4.05 -19.14
CA ILE A 8 5.69 -3.96 -19.78
C ILE A 8 6.71 -3.42 -18.76
N ASP A 9 6.43 -2.24 -18.18
CA ASP A 9 7.24 -1.63 -17.13
C ASP A 9 6.73 -2.05 -15.75
N LYS A 10 7.07 -3.27 -15.37
CA LYS A 10 6.58 -3.89 -14.13
C LYS A 10 6.97 -3.08 -12.90
N PRO A 11 6.03 -2.66 -12.06
CA PRO A 11 6.35 -1.92 -10.86
C PRO A 11 7.13 -2.77 -9.86
N ASP A 12 8.21 -2.23 -9.37
CA ASP A 12 8.92 -2.73 -8.20
C ASP A 12 8.40 -1.97 -6.97
N GLU A 13 7.73 -2.68 -6.07
CA GLU A 13 7.08 -2.12 -4.89
C GLU A 13 6.18 -0.89 -5.19
N GLY A 14 5.49 -0.92 -6.33
CA GLY A 14 4.54 0.11 -6.76
C GLY A 14 5.13 1.25 -7.57
N LEU A 15 6.43 1.29 -7.76
CA LEU A 15 7.13 2.29 -8.56
C LEU A 15 7.69 1.63 -9.83
N SER A 16 7.16 1.97 -11.00
CA SER A 16 7.71 1.53 -12.27
C SER A 16 9.09 2.15 -12.53
N LYS A 17 9.87 1.55 -13.43
CA LYS A 17 11.17 2.10 -13.80
C LYS A 17 11.03 3.51 -14.37
N THR A 18 10.12 3.69 -15.31
CA THR A 18 9.84 5.01 -15.93
C THR A 18 9.51 6.06 -14.87
N LEU A 19 8.64 5.74 -13.90
CA LEU A 19 8.30 6.67 -12.83
C LEU A 19 9.53 7.05 -11.99
N ARG A 20 10.37 6.09 -11.63
CA ARG A 20 11.60 6.35 -10.87
C ARG A 20 12.58 7.24 -11.63
N ASP A 21 12.73 7.02 -12.93
CA ASP A 21 13.62 7.81 -13.78
C ASP A 21 13.13 9.26 -13.92
N GLU A 22 11.81 9.46 -14.12
CA GLU A 22 11.20 10.79 -14.15
C GLU A 22 11.31 11.52 -12.80
N MET A 23 11.06 10.81 -11.69
CA MET A 23 11.27 11.39 -10.35
C MET A 23 12.71 11.88 -10.18
N LYS A 24 13.70 11.08 -10.61
CA LYS A 24 15.11 11.46 -10.52
C LYS A 24 15.43 12.70 -11.35
N ILE A 25 14.89 12.79 -12.56
CA ILE A 25 15.07 13.97 -13.43
C ILE A 25 14.51 15.23 -12.76
N GLU A 26 13.29 15.17 -12.24
CA GLU A 26 12.64 16.32 -11.64
C GLU A 26 13.32 16.75 -10.30
N LEU A 27 13.68 15.79 -9.46
CA LEU A 27 14.39 16.05 -8.22
C LEU A 27 15.79 16.63 -8.44
N ASN A 28 16.47 16.29 -9.53
CA ASN A 28 17.76 16.90 -9.91
C ASN A 28 17.63 18.34 -10.39
N LYS A 29 16.45 18.72 -10.88
CA LYS A 29 16.11 20.12 -11.23
C LYS A 29 15.66 20.95 -10.02
N ASN A 30 15.73 20.38 -8.80
CA ASN A 30 15.17 20.95 -7.58
C ASN A 30 13.63 21.15 -7.61
N ASN A 31 12.94 20.41 -8.45
CA ASN A 31 11.48 20.40 -8.47
C ASN A 31 10.92 19.50 -7.35
N LYS A 32 9.71 19.82 -6.90
CA LYS A 32 8.94 18.97 -5.98
C LYS A 32 8.20 17.89 -6.78
N VAL A 33 8.13 16.68 -6.22
CA VAL A 33 7.39 15.56 -6.80
C VAL A 33 6.27 15.17 -5.85
N ILE A 34 5.07 15.02 -6.37
CA ILE A 34 3.91 14.52 -5.63
C ILE A 34 3.53 13.16 -6.20
N LEU A 35 3.54 12.13 -5.35
CA LEU A 35 3.04 10.80 -5.70
C LEU A 35 1.62 10.64 -5.18
N PHE A 36 0.68 10.51 -6.09
CA PHE A 36 -0.71 10.24 -5.74
C PHE A 36 -0.98 8.74 -5.82
N ILE A 37 -1.35 8.15 -4.67
CA ILE A 37 -1.63 6.72 -4.56
C ILE A 37 -3.13 6.56 -4.39
N GLY A 38 -3.78 6.02 -5.42
CA GLY A 38 -5.25 5.92 -5.48
C GLY A 38 -5.90 4.95 -4.48
N ARG A 39 -5.10 4.22 -3.70
CA ARG A 39 -5.59 3.35 -2.63
C ARG A 39 -5.06 3.83 -1.29
N ARG A 40 -5.97 4.18 -0.40
CA ARG A 40 -5.65 4.55 0.99
C ARG A 40 -5.01 3.37 1.71
N GLY A 41 -3.95 3.64 2.44
CA GLY A 41 -3.31 2.74 3.39
C GLY A 41 -2.82 1.42 2.78
N PHE A 42 -2.41 0.52 3.63
CA PHE A 42 -2.29 -0.86 3.24
C PHE A 42 -3.67 -1.32 2.77
N SER A 43 -3.89 -1.46 1.46
CA SER A 43 -4.97 -2.32 0.99
C SER A 43 -4.57 -3.74 1.37
N ASN A 44 -4.73 -4.03 2.64
CA ASN A 44 -4.32 -5.28 3.24
C ASN A 44 -5.34 -6.38 2.93
N THR A 45 -5.87 -6.36 1.71
CA THR A 45 -6.57 -7.52 1.20
C THR A 45 -5.60 -8.69 1.27
N VAL A 46 -6.00 -9.74 1.93
CA VAL A 46 -5.20 -10.94 2.04
C VAL A 46 -5.59 -11.89 0.91
N ILE A 47 -4.59 -12.41 0.24
CA ILE A 47 -4.77 -13.46 -0.77
C ILE A 47 -3.93 -14.68 -0.42
N CYS A 48 -4.34 -15.81 -0.91
CA CYS A 48 -3.49 -16.98 -0.96
C CYS A 48 -2.54 -16.87 -2.16
N SER A 49 -1.22 -16.97 -1.93
CA SER A 49 -0.24 -16.91 -3.03
C SER A 49 -0.30 -18.15 -3.92
N GLU A 50 -0.81 -19.26 -3.42
CA GLU A 50 -0.95 -20.52 -4.16
C GLU A 50 -2.18 -20.49 -5.07
N CYS A 51 -3.38 -20.48 -4.48
CA CYS A 51 -4.63 -20.56 -5.26
C CYS A 51 -5.18 -19.21 -5.70
N LYS A 52 -4.53 -18.08 -5.35
CA LYS A 52 -4.94 -16.70 -5.68
C LYS A 52 -6.30 -16.29 -5.12
N THR A 53 -6.88 -17.07 -4.24
CA THR A 53 -8.16 -16.77 -3.60
C THR A 53 -8.01 -15.59 -2.64
N ILE A 54 -8.92 -14.60 -2.76
CA ILE A 54 -8.99 -13.46 -1.84
C ILE A 54 -9.70 -13.91 -0.55
N VAL A 55 -9.09 -13.61 0.60
CA VAL A 55 -9.71 -13.86 1.90
C VAL A 55 -10.82 -12.85 2.14
N LYS A 56 -12.03 -13.36 2.32
CA LYS A 56 -13.22 -12.57 2.58
C LYS A 56 -13.68 -12.67 4.02
N CYS A 57 -14.45 -11.70 4.46
CA CYS A 57 -15.07 -11.71 5.76
C CYS A 57 -16.14 -12.82 5.84
N PRO A 58 -16.09 -13.72 6.84
CA PRO A 58 -17.05 -14.82 6.94
C PRO A 58 -18.46 -14.35 7.34
N LYS A 59 -18.63 -13.08 7.75
CA LYS A 59 -19.92 -12.53 8.15
C LYS A 59 -20.64 -11.72 7.06
N CYS A 60 -19.89 -11.05 6.17
CA CYS A 60 -20.50 -10.15 5.19
C CYS A 60 -19.89 -10.25 3.79
N ASP A 61 -19.01 -11.19 3.58
CA ASP A 61 -18.35 -11.48 2.29
C ASP A 61 -17.51 -10.30 1.69
N SER A 62 -17.37 -9.18 2.43
CA SER A 62 -16.49 -8.08 2.05
C SER A 62 -15.03 -8.48 2.18
N ASN A 63 -14.14 -7.80 1.46
CA ASN A 63 -12.71 -8.01 1.61
C ASN A 63 -12.28 -7.68 3.04
N ILE A 64 -11.48 -8.57 3.64
CA ILE A 64 -10.95 -8.38 4.98
C ILE A 64 -9.57 -7.75 4.91
N THR A 65 -9.25 -6.89 5.87
CA THR A 65 -8.01 -6.12 5.91
C THR A 65 -7.09 -6.66 7.01
N TYR A 66 -5.83 -6.90 6.67
CA TYR A 66 -4.82 -7.27 7.67
C TYR A 66 -4.20 -6.03 8.30
N HIS A 67 -4.28 -5.92 9.60
CA HIS A 67 -3.67 -4.87 10.40
C HIS A 67 -2.39 -5.40 11.08
N LYS A 68 -1.25 -5.05 10.51
CA LYS A 68 0.06 -5.54 10.96
C LYS A 68 0.36 -5.18 12.41
N ASN A 69 -0.08 -3.99 12.86
CA ASN A 69 0.22 -3.50 14.22
C ASN A 69 -0.43 -4.34 15.32
N VAL A 70 -1.55 -4.99 15.02
CA VAL A 70 -2.31 -5.83 15.95
C VAL A 70 -2.35 -7.29 15.51
N GLU A 71 -1.72 -7.62 14.39
CA GLU A 71 -1.66 -8.97 13.78
C GLU A 71 -3.04 -9.60 13.60
N ARG A 72 -4.03 -8.77 13.24
CA ARG A 72 -5.42 -9.19 13.09
C ARG A 72 -5.99 -8.84 11.73
N LEU A 73 -6.92 -9.67 11.31
CA LEU A 73 -7.80 -9.40 10.18
C LEU A 73 -9.05 -8.68 10.68
N ILE A 74 -9.34 -7.51 10.12
CA ILE A 74 -10.50 -6.70 10.50
C ILE A 74 -11.32 -6.39 9.25
N CYS A 75 -12.61 -6.63 9.34
CA CYS A 75 -13.56 -6.21 8.33
C CYS A 75 -14.07 -4.81 8.63
N HIS A 76 -13.74 -3.83 7.81
CA HIS A 76 -14.19 -2.45 7.97
C HIS A 76 -15.66 -2.23 7.60
N HIS A 77 -16.34 -3.27 7.06
CA HIS A 77 -17.76 -3.20 6.74
C HIS A 77 -18.66 -3.60 7.93
N CYS A 78 -18.33 -4.71 8.61
CA CYS A 78 -19.17 -5.23 9.69
C CYS A 78 -18.48 -5.30 11.06
N GLY A 79 -17.23 -4.84 11.17
CA GLY A 79 -16.46 -4.85 12.43
C GLY A 79 -15.95 -6.22 12.85
N PHE A 80 -16.16 -7.29 12.06
CA PHE A 80 -15.66 -8.61 12.39
C PHE A 80 -14.14 -8.60 12.47
N SER A 81 -13.58 -9.27 13.46
CA SER A 81 -12.14 -9.39 13.66
C SER A 81 -11.75 -10.81 14.03
N GLN A 82 -10.65 -11.30 13.45
CA GLN A 82 -10.05 -12.59 13.80
C GLN A 82 -8.53 -12.53 13.72
N SER A 83 -7.85 -13.50 14.33
CA SER A 83 -6.41 -13.67 14.17
C SER A 83 -6.07 -14.12 12.74
N PHE A 84 -4.88 -13.77 12.27
CA PHE A 84 -4.41 -14.17 10.94
C PHE A 84 -4.36 -15.70 10.80
N ASP A 85 -3.90 -16.39 11.86
CA ASP A 85 -3.76 -17.86 11.89
C ASP A 85 -5.10 -18.60 11.95
N SER A 86 -6.20 -17.88 12.25
CA SER A 86 -7.54 -18.46 12.33
C SER A 86 -8.30 -18.51 11.01
N VAL A 87 -7.64 -18.12 9.91
CA VAL A 87 -8.24 -18.16 8.57
C VAL A 87 -8.38 -19.61 8.11
N LYS A 88 -9.58 -19.98 7.68
CA LYS A 88 -9.81 -21.32 7.14
C LYS A 88 -8.95 -21.53 5.89
N PRO A 89 -8.34 -22.72 5.74
CA PRO A 89 -7.59 -23.06 4.55
C PRO A 89 -8.44 -22.93 3.28
N CYS A 90 -7.90 -22.30 2.25
CA CYS A 90 -8.55 -22.14 0.95
C CYS A 90 -8.03 -23.16 -0.08
N CYS A 91 -6.97 -23.87 0.24
CA CYS A 91 -6.34 -24.94 -0.56
C CYS A 91 -5.51 -25.84 0.36
N GLU A 92 -4.92 -26.90 -0.18
CA GLU A 92 -4.11 -27.86 0.60
C GLU A 92 -2.92 -27.23 1.31
N ASN A 93 -2.24 -26.29 0.67
CA ASN A 93 -1.08 -25.58 1.21
C ASN A 93 -1.31 -24.06 1.17
N PRO A 94 -2.18 -23.52 2.04
CA PRO A 94 -2.51 -22.10 2.00
C PRO A 94 -1.30 -21.25 2.44
N CYS A 95 -0.88 -20.32 1.57
CA CYS A 95 0.11 -19.32 1.88
C CYS A 95 -0.55 -17.94 1.79
N LEU A 96 -0.99 -17.43 2.92
CA LEU A 96 -1.71 -16.15 2.99
C LEU A 96 -0.72 -14.99 3.01
N VAL A 97 -0.87 -14.07 2.07
CA VAL A 97 -0.05 -12.88 1.98
C VAL A 97 -0.91 -11.62 1.87
N PRO A 98 -0.58 -10.55 2.58
CA PRO A 98 -1.23 -9.27 2.38
C PRO A 98 -0.95 -8.76 0.97
N LEU A 99 -2.01 -8.51 0.21
CA LEU A 99 -1.92 -7.93 -1.13
C LEU A 99 -2.13 -6.42 -1.03
N GLY A 100 -1.12 -5.67 -1.33
CA GLY A 100 -1.22 -4.22 -1.41
C GLY A 100 0.11 -3.54 -1.11
N ILE A 101 0.34 -2.46 -1.82
CA ILE A 101 1.48 -1.58 -1.58
C ILE A 101 0.91 -0.37 -0.85
N GLY A 102 1.09 -0.35 0.46
CA GLY A 102 0.65 0.77 1.29
C GLY A 102 1.51 2.01 1.06
N THR A 103 0.95 3.17 1.38
CA THR A 103 1.66 4.45 1.37
C THR A 103 2.97 4.40 2.13
N GLN A 104 3.02 3.71 3.27
CA GLN A 104 4.23 3.52 4.07
C GLN A 104 5.33 2.72 3.34
N ARG A 105 4.94 1.70 2.57
CA ARG A 105 5.93 0.92 1.80
C ARG A 105 6.52 1.75 0.68
N ILE A 106 5.69 2.54 0.00
CA ILE A 106 6.16 3.49 -1.03
C ILE A 106 7.03 4.57 -0.41
N GLU A 107 6.65 5.14 0.73
CA GLU A 107 7.45 6.10 1.48
C GLU A 107 8.85 5.53 1.76
N ASN A 108 8.94 4.32 2.34
CA ASN A 108 10.21 3.66 2.63
C ASN A 108 11.03 3.42 1.35
N LYS A 109 10.37 3.00 0.27
CA LYS A 109 11.04 2.79 -1.02
C LYS A 109 11.60 4.09 -1.58
N VAL A 110 10.84 5.18 -1.53
CA VAL A 110 11.28 6.50 -2.01
C VAL A 110 12.42 7.03 -1.15
N LYS A 111 12.35 6.90 0.19
CA LYS A 111 13.45 7.26 1.10
C LYS A 111 14.74 6.50 0.78
N ASN A 112 14.64 5.22 0.47
CA ASN A 112 15.81 4.41 0.08
C ASN A 112 16.38 4.80 -1.28
N LEU A 113 15.53 5.21 -2.23
CA LEU A 113 15.95 5.65 -3.56
C LEU A 113 16.55 7.06 -3.58
N PHE A 114 16.10 7.92 -2.68
CA PHE A 114 16.48 9.33 -2.59
C PHE A 114 16.79 9.73 -1.14
N PRO A 115 17.89 9.21 -0.55
CA PRO A 115 18.20 9.40 0.87
C PRO A 115 18.45 10.87 1.23
N ASP A 116 18.92 11.68 0.27
CA ASP A 116 19.21 13.11 0.48
C ASP A 116 17.96 14.02 0.30
N LYS A 117 16.79 13.43 0.03
CA LYS A 117 15.56 14.19 -0.20
C LYS A 117 14.60 14.04 0.96
N ASN A 118 13.91 15.13 1.32
CA ASN A 118 12.86 15.07 2.31
C ASN A 118 11.62 14.41 1.71
N VAL A 119 11.17 13.31 2.32
CA VAL A 119 10.02 12.54 1.90
C VAL A 119 8.95 12.60 2.97
N LEU A 120 7.81 13.15 2.62
CA LEU A 120 6.66 13.32 3.50
C LEU A 120 5.50 12.47 3.02
N ARG A 121 4.88 11.75 3.92
CA ARG A 121 3.68 10.97 3.66
C ARG A 121 2.45 11.71 4.18
N VAL A 122 1.46 11.81 3.32
CA VAL A 122 0.17 12.44 3.64
C VAL A 122 -0.93 11.40 3.47
N ASP A 123 -1.48 10.92 4.57
CA ASP A 123 -2.63 10.03 4.59
C ASP A 123 -3.47 10.24 5.87
N SER A 124 -4.61 9.56 5.93
CA SER A 124 -5.55 9.70 7.07
C SER A 124 -4.98 9.26 8.42
N ASP A 125 -3.89 8.49 8.42
CA ASP A 125 -3.27 8.01 9.66
C ASP A 125 -2.26 9.02 10.23
N ASN A 126 -1.72 9.90 9.35
CA ASN A 126 -0.70 10.88 9.71
C ASN A 126 -1.22 12.32 9.81
N ILE A 127 -2.38 12.61 9.22
CA ILE A 127 -2.95 13.96 9.19
C ILE A 127 -4.36 13.88 9.74
N SER A 128 -4.54 14.40 10.94
CA SER A 128 -5.83 14.47 11.62
C SER A 128 -6.46 15.87 11.58
N SER A 129 -5.66 16.91 11.27
CA SER A 129 -6.15 18.29 11.28
C SER A 129 -5.66 19.12 10.07
N LYS A 130 -6.33 20.25 9.82
CA LYS A 130 -5.90 21.22 8.79
C LYS A 130 -4.58 21.89 9.13
N SER A 131 -4.23 22.02 10.42
CA SER A 131 -2.96 22.56 10.88
C SER A 131 -1.79 21.68 10.47
N ASP A 132 -1.97 20.36 10.53
CA ASP A 132 -0.93 19.41 10.12
C ASP A 132 -0.57 19.56 8.63
N LEU A 133 -1.54 19.98 7.80
CA LEU A 133 -1.31 20.24 6.36
C LEU A 133 -0.54 21.53 6.10
N GLN A 134 -0.63 22.53 6.99
CA GLN A 134 0.07 23.82 6.81
C GLN A 134 1.58 23.70 7.04
N ASP A 135 2.00 22.74 7.86
CA ASP A 135 3.42 22.48 8.11
C ASP A 135 4.11 21.75 6.92
N PHE A 136 3.34 21.34 5.90
CA PHE A 136 3.83 20.64 4.70
C PHE A 136 3.98 21.54 3.46
N ILE A 137 3.54 22.80 3.50
CA ILE A 137 3.59 23.74 2.38
C ILE A 137 4.74 24.71 2.55
#